data_980b1343260a849a0fd1d10915859387
#
_entry.id   980b1343260a849a0fd1d10915859387
#
_cell.length_a   1.000
_cell.length_b   1.000
_cell.length_c   1.000
_cell.angle_alpha   90.00
_cell.angle_beta   90.00
_cell.angle_gamma   90.00
#
_symmetry.space_group_name_H-M   'P 1'
#
loop_
_entity.id
_entity.type
_entity.pdbx_description
1 polymer ?
#
loop_
_entity_poly.entity_id
_entity_poly.type
_entity_poly.pdbx_seq_one_letter_code
_entity_poly.pdbx_strand_id
1 'polypeptide(L)'
;MKIHSRFFCVCVGVLLSAGAAQAASSLDLGLSNESVRVRYGKDVNSSPQGRKEVGVGALYNNNDNAMLDAWFHITDEAGSKAPGLDASVGFKAYLGKTRHLDYLGLGIGGALLYRPVQNNRIVLSVGAHFAPNIVTFLDADNLWEVNARIGYEILPAAIAYISYQNVRVNFSFYENEQTIQRGGQLGLELRF
;
A
#
# COMPACT_ATOMS: atom_id res chain seq x y z
N MET A 1 -31.58 -11.34 -8.63
CA MET A 1 -30.49 -11.79 -7.76
C MET A 1 -29.67 -12.87 -8.51
N LYS A 2 -28.71 -12.45 -9.37
CA LYS A 2 -27.73 -13.32 -10.07
C LYS A 2 -26.93 -12.44 -11.04
N ILE A 3 -25.92 -11.71 -10.57
CA ILE A 3 -24.82 -11.16 -11.41
C ILE A 3 -23.70 -10.76 -10.43
N HIS A 4 -22.87 -11.66 -9.97
CA HIS A 4 -21.63 -11.28 -9.28
C HIS A 4 -20.51 -12.34 -9.40
N SER A 5 -20.61 -13.28 -10.35
CA SER A 5 -19.63 -14.37 -10.43
C SER A 5 -18.58 -14.24 -11.55
N ARG A 6 -18.58 -13.17 -12.36
CA ARG A 6 -17.68 -13.10 -13.53
C ARG A 6 -16.48 -12.15 -13.38
N PHE A 7 -16.41 -11.35 -12.33
CA PHE A 7 -15.29 -10.42 -12.13
C PHE A 7 -14.10 -11.01 -11.36
N PHE A 8 -14.28 -12.13 -10.69
CA PHE A 8 -13.23 -12.73 -9.84
C PHE A 8 -12.15 -13.50 -10.63
N CYS A 9 -12.40 -13.87 -11.88
CA CYS A 9 -11.51 -14.75 -12.65
C CYS A 9 -10.43 -14.03 -13.48
N VAL A 10 -10.50 -12.71 -13.66
CA VAL A 10 -9.58 -11.97 -14.54
C VAL A 10 -8.31 -11.50 -13.81
N CYS A 11 -8.36 -11.32 -12.50
CA CYS A 11 -7.20 -10.81 -11.74
C CYS A 11 -6.12 -11.84 -11.42
N VAL A 12 -6.39 -13.13 -11.55
CA VAL A 12 -5.41 -14.20 -11.21
C VAL A 12 -4.48 -14.55 -12.38
N GLY A 13 -4.86 -14.23 -13.61
CA GLY A 13 -4.13 -14.64 -14.82
C GLY A 13 -2.88 -13.80 -15.17
N VAL A 14 -2.70 -12.61 -14.61
CA VAL A 14 -1.61 -11.68 -14.97
C VAL A 14 -0.33 -11.91 -14.13
N LEU A 15 -0.41 -12.69 -13.06
CA LEU A 15 0.69 -12.84 -12.09
C LEU A 15 1.73 -13.92 -12.45
N LEU A 16 1.56 -14.68 -13.54
CA LEU A 16 2.42 -15.84 -13.82
C LEU A 16 3.43 -15.68 -14.96
N SER A 17 3.61 -14.50 -15.54
CA SER A 17 4.58 -14.27 -16.62
C SER A 17 5.79 -13.40 -16.21
N ALA A 18 6.28 -13.52 -15.00
CA ALA A 18 7.54 -12.89 -14.60
C ALA A 18 8.70 -13.86 -14.83
N GLY A 19 9.18 -13.91 -16.08
CA GLY A 19 10.46 -14.52 -16.42
C GLY A 19 11.61 -13.78 -15.77
N ALA A 20 12.43 -14.53 -15.07
CA ALA A 20 13.83 -14.36 -14.69
C ALA A 20 14.50 -13.00 -14.95
N ALA A 21 14.36 -12.10 -14.00
CA ALA A 21 15.36 -11.12 -13.61
C ALA A 21 15.28 -11.00 -12.10
N GLN A 22 16.42 -11.04 -11.40
CA GLN A 22 16.54 -11.07 -9.93
C GLN A 22 16.06 -9.78 -9.24
N ALA A 23 14.88 -9.31 -9.57
CA ALA A 23 14.21 -8.23 -8.87
C ALA A 23 13.27 -8.85 -7.84
N ALA A 24 13.54 -8.65 -6.56
CA ALA A 24 12.66 -9.13 -5.49
C ALA A 24 11.25 -8.57 -5.70
N SER A 25 10.28 -9.48 -5.72
CA SER A 25 8.87 -9.14 -5.84
C SER A 25 8.16 -9.45 -4.53
N SER A 26 7.10 -8.74 -4.23
CA SER A 26 6.27 -8.98 -3.05
C SER A 26 4.79 -9.02 -3.41
N LEU A 27 4.06 -9.92 -2.77
CA LEU A 27 2.61 -9.98 -2.78
C LEU A 27 2.12 -9.84 -1.35
N ASP A 28 1.29 -8.84 -1.12
CA ASP A 28 0.76 -8.51 0.20
C ASP A 28 -0.77 -8.67 0.19
N LEU A 29 -1.28 -9.43 1.13
CA LEU A 29 -2.72 -9.68 1.33
C LEU A 29 -3.11 -9.22 2.73
N GLY A 30 -4.00 -8.24 2.81
CA GLY A 30 -4.54 -7.72 4.06
C GLY A 30 -6.05 -7.95 4.16
N LEU A 31 -6.49 -8.41 5.32
CA LEU A 31 -7.89 -8.67 5.61
C LEU A 31 -8.30 -7.96 6.90
N SER A 32 -9.47 -7.35 6.87
CA SER A 32 -10.15 -6.84 8.07
C SER A 32 -11.59 -7.34 8.09
N ASN A 33 -12.34 -6.97 9.11
CA ASN A 33 -13.76 -7.32 9.18
C ASN A 33 -14.58 -6.68 8.04
N GLU A 34 -14.10 -5.58 7.47
CA GLU A 34 -14.86 -4.77 6.51
C GLU A 34 -14.15 -4.60 5.18
N SER A 35 -12.88 -5.02 5.05
CA SER A 35 -12.12 -4.77 3.82
C SER A 35 -11.14 -5.88 3.48
N VAL A 36 -10.86 -5.96 2.18
CA VAL A 36 -9.82 -6.80 1.58
C VAL A 36 -8.86 -5.88 0.83
N ARG A 37 -7.56 -6.11 1.00
CA ARG A 37 -6.50 -5.39 0.31
C ARG A 37 -5.52 -6.38 -0.32
N VAL A 38 -5.17 -6.13 -1.57
CA VAL A 38 -4.14 -6.87 -2.30
C VAL A 38 -3.13 -5.87 -2.84
N ARG A 39 -1.84 -6.13 -2.68
CA ARG A 39 -0.76 -5.29 -3.23
C ARG A 39 0.32 -6.17 -3.85
N TYR A 40 0.85 -5.72 -4.96
CA TYR A 40 2.00 -6.31 -5.61
C TYR A 40 3.08 -5.24 -5.77
N GLY A 41 4.26 -5.53 -5.27
CA GLY A 41 5.44 -4.67 -5.38
C GLY A 41 6.58 -5.38 -6.09
N LYS A 42 7.44 -4.61 -6.74
CA LYS A 42 8.64 -5.10 -7.40
C LYS A 42 9.78 -4.13 -7.23
N ASP A 43 10.93 -4.65 -6.80
CA ASP A 43 12.18 -3.89 -6.81
C ASP A 43 12.69 -3.77 -8.26
N VAL A 44 12.75 -2.56 -8.77
CA VAL A 44 13.16 -2.28 -10.17
C VAL A 44 14.67 -2.17 -10.28
N ASN A 45 15.33 -1.64 -9.28
CA ASN A 45 16.76 -1.48 -9.23
C ASN A 45 17.24 -1.37 -7.78
N SER A 46 18.21 -2.18 -7.42
CA SER A 46 18.95 -2.07 -6.16
C SER A 46 20.36 -1.58 -6.50
N SER A 47 20.68 -0.36 -6.14
CA SER A 47 21.97 0.27 -6.34
C SER A 47 22.55 0.72 -5.01
N PRO A 48 23.86 1.07 -4.93
CA PRO A 48 24.44 1.66 -3.73
C PRO A 48 23.76 2.97 -3.28
N GLN A 49 22.94 3.57 -4.15
CA GLN A 49 22.16 4.79 -3.87
C GLN A 49 20.71 4.51 -3.47
N GLY A 50 20.41 3.29 -3.02
CA GLY A 50 19.09 2.89 -2.54
C GLY A 50 18.35 1.91 -3.46
N ARG A 51 17.29 1.34 -2.91
CA ARG A 51 16.38 0.42 -3.57
C ARG A 51 15.19 1.20 -4.16
N LYS A 52 14.88 0.96 -5.41
CA LYS A 52 13.71 1.54 -6.09
C LYS A 52 12.63 0.49 -6.21
N GLU A 53 11.46 0.78 -5.68
CA GLU A 53 10.30 -0.10 -5.68
C GLU A 53 9.16 0.54 -6.45
N VAL A 54 8.49 -0.24 -7.29
CA VAL A 54 7.21 0.10 -7.92
C VAL A 54 6.16 -0.91 -7.51
N GLY A 55 4.93 -0.50 -7.46
CA GLY A 55 3.87 -1.46 -7.16
C GLY A 55 2.48 -0.94 -7.46
N VAL A 56 1.54 -1.85 -7.35
CA VAL A 56 0.11 -1.60 -7.54
C VAL A 56 -0.68 -2.27 -6.43
N GLY A 57 -1.79 -1.68 -6.06
CA GLY A 57 -2.67 -2.19 -5.02
C GLY A 57 -4.13 -2.03 -5.35
N ALA A 58 -4.95 -2.85 -4.73
CA ALA A 58 -6.40 -2.74 -4.76
C ALA A 58 -6.96 -2.93 -3.35
N LEU A 59 -7.94 -2.13 -3.00
CA LEU A 59 -8.69 -2.21 -1.76
C LEU A 59 -10.19 -2.18 -2.08
N TYR A 60 -10.93 -3.05 -1.43
CA TYR A 60 -12.38 -3.06 -1.47
C TYR A 60 -12.93 -3.20 -0.06
N ASN A 61 -14.00 -2.47 0.25
CA ASN A 61 -14.66 -2.59 1.56
C ASN A 61 -16.18 -2.77 1.45
N ASN A 62 -16.82 -3.15 2.57
CA ASN A 62 -18.25 -3.40 2.64
C ASN A 62 -19.14 -2.17 2.42
N ASN A 63 -18.57 -0.96 2.44
CA ASN A 63 -19.28 0.29 2.18
C ASN A 63 -19.33 0.63 0.68
N ASP A 64 -19.07 -0.34 -0.20
CA ASP A 64 -18.96 -0.19 -1.65
C ASP A 64 -17.88 0.82 -2.08
N ASN A 65 -16.84 1.00 -1.25
CA ASN A 65 -15.67 1.77 -1.65
C ASN A 65 -14.65 0.83 -2.30
N ALA A 66 -14.21 1.21 -3.48
CA ALA A 66 -13.12 0.55 -4.21
C ALA A 66 -11.99 1.56 -4.45
N MET A 67 -10.75 1.15 -4.23
CA MET A 67 -9.58 1.97 -4.48
C MET A 67 -8.50 1.14 -5.17
N LEU A 68 -7.94 1.69 -6.23
CA LEU A 68 -6.70 1.23 -6.84
C LEU A 68 -5.60 2.22 -6.48
N ASP A 69 -4.43 1.71 -6.21
CA ASP A 69 -3.25 2.55 -5.99
C ASP A 69 -2.04 2.02 -6.76
N ALA A 70 -1.16 2.93 -7.17
CA ALA A 70 0.13 2.62 -7.75
C ALA A 70 1.19 3.50 -7.10
N TRP A 71 2.36 2.93 -6.77
CA TRP A 71 3.42 3.68 -6.09
C TRP A 71 4.78 3.50 -6.75
N PHE A 72 5.60 4.52 -6.54
CA PHE A 72 7.03 4.49 -6.78
C PHE A 72 7.73 5.04 -5.54
N HIS A 73 8.59 4.24 -4.92
CA HIS A 73 9.37 4.63 -3.76
C HIS A 73 10.86 4.43 -3.99
N ILE A 74 11.65 5.29 -3.40
CA ILE A 74 13.10 5.13 -3.25
C ILE A 74 13.34 4.94 -1.77
N THR A 75 13.98 3.83 -1.40
CA THR A 75 14.27 3.43 -0.02
C THR A 75 15.76 3.34 0.17
N ASP A 76 16.27 3.92 1.24
CA ASP A 76 17.67 3.82 1.62
C ASP A 76 17.80 3.60 3.13
N GLU A 77 18.95 3.04 3.56
CA GLU A 77 19.24 2.91 4.98
C GLU A 77 19.49 4.29 5.61
N ALA A 78 18.95 4.49 6.82
CA ALA A 78 19.11 5.76 7.55
C ALA A 78 20.52 6.00 8.08
N GLY A 79 21.47 5.17 7.65
CA GLY A 79 22.90 5.26 7.90
C GLY A 79 23.36 4.53 9.17
N SER A 80 24.68 4.56 9.40
CA SER A 80 25.35 3.78 10.44
C SER A 80 24.93 4.11 11.87
N LYS A 81 24.30 5.27 12.09
CA LYS A 81 23.80 5.70 13.41
C LYS A 81 22.46 5.07 13.79
N ALA A 82 21.74 4.51 12.84
CA ALA A 82 20.44 3.86 13.05
C ALA A 82 20.37 2.52 12.30
N PRO A 83 21.15 1.52 12.68
CA PRO A 83 21.22 0.24 11.98
C PRO A 83 19.86 -0.46 12.01
N GLY A 84 19.43 -0.96 10.85
CA GLY A 84 18.14 -1.61 10.66
C GLY A 84 16.95 -0.66 10.44
N LEU A 85 17.21 0.65 10.35
CA LEU A 85 16.20 1.64 9.96
C LEU A 85 16.37 2.00 8.48
N ASP A 86 15.34 1.73 7.70
CA ASP A 86 15.20 2.15 6.30
C ASP A 86 14.20 3.30 6.22
N ALA A 87 14.50 4.29 5.41
CA ALA A 87 13.60 5.40 5.09
C ALA A 87 13.27 5.39 3.60
N SER A 88 12.00 5.57 3.27
CA SER A 88 11.54 5.67 1.90
C SER A 88 10.82 6.97 1.65
N VAL A 89 10.94 7.48 0.42
CA VAL A 89 10.19 8.63 -0.08
C VAL A 89 9.73 8.32 -1.49
N GLY A 90 8.58 8.87 -1.89
CA GLY A 90 8.09 8.65 -3.24
C GLY A 90 6.71 9.20 -3.49
N PHE A 91 6.12 8.72 -4.57
CA PHE A 91 4.80 9.13 -5.06
C PHE A 91 3.84 7.96 -5.03
N LYS A 92 2.57 8.26 -4.83
CA LYS A 92 1.49 7.28 -4.87
C LYS A 92 0.28 7.87 -5.59
N ALA A 93 -0.13 7.24 -6.67
CA ALA A 93 -1.35 7.57 -7.39
C ALA A 93 -2.51 6.77 -6.80
N TYR A 94 -3.65 7.40 -6.68
CA TYR A 94 -4.89 6.83 -6.17
C TYR A 94 -5.99 7.02 -7.19
N LEU A 95 -6.73 5.99 -7.47
CA LEU A 95 -7.97 6.02 -8.23
C LEU A 95 -9.03 5.26 -7.43
N GLY A 96 -10.11 5.90 -7.11
CA GLY A 96 -11.13 5.23 -6.31
C GLY A 96 -12.53 5.73 -6.57
N LYS A 97 -13.45 4.91 -6.09
CA LYS A 97 -14.87 5.15 -6.18
C LYS A 97 -15.54 4.84 -4.85
N THR A 98 -16.38 5.74 -4.43
CA THR A 98 -17.37 5.53 -3.37
C THR A 98 -18.74 5.31 -3.99
N ARG A 99 -19.79 5.13 -3.19
CA ARG A 99 -21.16 4.98 -3.71
C ARG A 99 -21.61 6.10 -4.66
N HIS A 100 -21.12 7.31 -4.48
CA HIS A 100 -21.62 8.52 -5.13
C HIS A 100 -20.55 9.39 -5.76
N LEU A 101 -19.28 9.17 -5.43
CA LEU A 101 -18.19 10.06 -5.78
C LEU A 101 -16.99 9.26 -6.28
N ASP A 102 -16.35 9.78 -7.28
CA ASP A 102 -15.11 9.25 -7.84
C ASP A 102 -13.96 10.17 -7.45
N TYR A 103 -12.77 9.61 -7.24
CA TYR A 103 -11.58 10.40 -6.91
C TYR A 103 -10.34 9.89 -7.61
N LEU A 104 -9.50 10.83 -7.98
CA LEU A 104 -8.16 10.58 -8.51
C LEU A 104 -7.19 11.53 -7.78
N GLY A 105 -6.05 11.04 -7.36
CA GLY A 105 -5.06 11.86 -6.67
C GLY A 105 -3.65 11.34 -6.86
N LEU A 106 -2.68 12.28 -6.84
CA LEU A 106 -1.26 11.97 -6.81
C LEU A 106 -0.67 12.49 -5.49
N GLY A 107 -0.34 11.55 -4.60
CA GLY A 107 0.24 11.87 -3.30
C GLY A 107 1.76 11.77 -3.31
N ILE A 108 2.38 12.63 -2.50
CA ILE A 108 3.77 12.50 -2.09
C ILE A 108 3.82 12.01 -0.65
N GLY A 109 4.81 11.20 -0.33
CA GLY A 109 4.94 10.66 1.01
C GLY A 109 6.14 9.75 1.17
N GLY A 110 6.10 8.93 2.21
CA GLY A 110 7.15 7.98 2.49
C GLY A 110 6.81 7.06 3.65
N ALA A 111 7.77 6.23 3.99
CA ALA A 111 7.65 5.31 5.11
C ALA A 111 9.00 5.12 5.81
N LEU A 112 8.93 4.78 7.08
CA LEU A 112 10.04 4.27 7.86
C LEU A 112 9.81 2.79 8.11
N LEU A 113 10.83 1.98 7.93
CA LEU A 113 10.82 0.56 8.21
C LEU A 113 11.98 0.26 9.15
N TYR A 114 11.70 -0.37 10.27
CA TYR A 114 12.69 -0.72 11.26
C TYR A 114 12.73 -2.23 11.51
N ARG A 115 13.92 -2.81 11.40
CA ARG A 115 14.22 -4.19 11.76
C ARG A 115 15.24 -4.20 12.89
N PRO A 116 14.83 -4.52 14.13
CA PRO A 116 15.75 -4.58 15.26
C PRO A 116 16.91 -5.53 14.98
N VAL A 117 18.15 -5.06 15.16
CA VAL A 117 19.36 -5.87 14.92
C VAL A 117 19.42 -7.13 15.79
N GLN A 118 18.86 -7.06 17.01
CA GLN A 118 18.80 -8.19 17.95
C GLN A 118 17.76 -9.24 17.57
N ASN A 119 16.73 -8.85 16.85
CA ASN A 119 15.66 -9.73 16.36
C ASN A 119 15.19 -9.27 14.99
N ASN A 120 15.91 -9.65 13.97
CA ASN A 120 15.66 -9.28 12.58
C ASN A 120 14.36 -9.87 11.99
N ARG A 121 13.67 -10.76 12.72
CA ARG A 121 12.36 -11.28 12.32
C ARG A 121 11.21 -10.31 12.58
N ILE A 122 11.39 -9.33 13.49
CA ILE A 122 10.40 -8.31 13.73
C ILE A 122 10.57 -7.19 12.70
N VAL A 123 9.47 -6.80 12.07
CA VAL A 123 9.42 -5.71 11.10
C VAL A 123 8.40 -4.69 11.56
N LEU A 124 8.85 -3.49 11.84
CA LEU A 124 7.99 -2.36 12.20
C LEU A 124 7.99 -1.39 11.03
N SER A 125 6.83 -0.89 10.65
CA SER A 125 6.79 0.18 9.65
C SER A 125 5.68 1.20 9.94
N VAL A 126 5.95 2.44 9.56
CA VAL A 126 4.98 3.52 9.57
C VAL A 126 5.15 4.32 8.29
N GLY A 127 4.04 4.71 7.68
CA GLY A 127 4.07 5.48 6.44
C GLY A 127 2.93 6.49 6.38
N ALA A 128 3.16 7.55 5.61
CA ALA A 128 2.18 8.57 5.34
C ALA A 128 2.32 9.10 3.92
N HIS A 129 1.17 9.37 3.27
CA HIS A 129 1.10 10.02 1.96
C HIS A 129 0.03 11.08 2.00
N PHE A 130 0.27 12.17 1.29
CA PHE A 130 -0.65 13.30 1.16
C PHE A 130 -0.74 13.74 -0.30
N ALA A 131 -1.96 13.83 -0.82
CA ALA A 131 -2.27 14.42 -2.12
C ALA A 131 -3.01 15.73 -1.90
N PRO A 132 -2.35 16.89 -2.15
CA PRO A 132 -2.97 18.20 -2.02
C PRO A 132 -3.96 18.44 -3.16
N ASN A 133 -4.82 19.43 -2.99
CA ASN A 133 -5.87 19.85 -3.93
C ASN A 133 -5.38 20.05 -5.38
N ILE A 134 -4.18 20.60 -5.58
CA ILE A 134 -3.63 20.85 -6.92
C ILE A 134 -3.32 19.59 -7.75
N VAL A 135 -3.27 18.42 -7.12
CA VAL A 135 -3.00 17.13 -7.76
C VAL A 135 -4.07 16.09 -7.44
N THR A 136 -5.21 16.56 -6.97
CA THR A 136 -6.43 15.77 -6.85
C THR A 136 -7.43 16.22 -7.89
N PHE A 137 -8.20 15.29 -8.43
CA PHE A 137 -9.10 15.48 -9.54
C PHE A 137 -10.43 14.78 -9.27
N LEU A 138 -11.40 15.02 -10.14
CA LEU A 138 -12.78 14.59 -10.03
C LEU A 138 -13.46 15.30 -8.85
N ASP A 139 -14.06 14.56 -7.94
CA ASP A 139 -14.82 15.14 -6.83
C ASP A 139 -13.94 15.45 -5.60
N ALA A 140 -12.66 15.03 -5.60
CA ALA A 140 -11.78 15.14 -4.45
C ALA A 140 -10.99 16.46 -4.38
N ASP A 141 -10.91 17.04 -3.18
CA ASP A 141 -10.07 18.19 -2.87
C ASP A 141 -8.69 17.78 -2.36
N ASN A 142 -8.62 16.84 -1.45
CA ASN A 142 -7.37 16.30 -0.96
C ASN A 142 -7.55 14.88 -0.44
N LEU A 143 -6.45 14.15 -0.38
CA LEU A 143 -6.41 12.79 0.15
C LEU A 143 -5.21 12.63 1.05
N TRP A 144 -5.39 11.94 2.16
CA TRP A 144 -4.28 11.51 2.99
C TRP A 144 -4.42 10.05 3.44
N GLU A 145 -3.30 9.40 3.54
CA GLU A 145 -3.18 8.04 3.99
C GLU A 145 -2.11 7.96 5.07
N VAL A 146 -2.42 7.27 6.16
CA VAL A 146 -1.45 6.88 7.20
C VAL A 146 -1.58 5.40 7.43
N ASN A 147 -0.45 4.73 7.58
CA ASN A 147 -0.40 3.32 7.93
C ASN A 147 0.67 3.07 8.98
N ALA A 148 0.42 2.07 9.82
CA ALA A 148 1.39 1.52 10.75
C ALA A 148 1.26 -0.01 10.73
N ARG A 149 2.40 -0.72 10.84
CA ARG A 149 2.43 -2.17 10.71
C ARG A 149 3.47 -2.77 11.65
N ILE A 150 3.10 -3.90 12.25
CA ILE A 150 3.97 -4.77 13.01
C ILE A 150 3.92 -6.14 12.36
N GLY A 151 5.04 -6.61 11.84
CA GLY A 151 5.18 -7.89 11.17
C GLY A 151 6.15 -8.82 11.89
N TYR A 152 5.96 -10.11 11.68
CA TYR A 152 6.87 -11.14 12.11
C TYR A 152 7.19 -12.06 10.94
N GLU A 153 8.47 -12.23 10.64
CA GLU A 153 8.98 -13.11 9.60
C GLU A 153 8.85 -14.58 10.04
N ILE A 154 7.80 -15.23 9.57
CA ILE A 154 7.52 -16.66 9.88
C ILE A 154 8.39 -17.58 9.04
N LEU A 155 8.72 -17.16 7.80
CA LEU A 155 9.63 -17.81 6.87
C LEU A 155 10.48 -16.73 6.18
N PRO A 156 11.68 -17.03 5.65
CA PRO A 156 12.51 -16.06 4.93
C PRO A 156 11.76 -15.32 3.80
N ALA A 157 10.73 -15.94 3.23
CA ALA A 157 9.91 -15.40 2.15
C ALA A 157 8.49 -15.00 2.60
N ALA A 158 8.16 -15.04 3.91
CA ALA A 158 6.81 -14.79 4.38
C ALA A 158 6.78 -14.04 5.72
N ILE A 159 6.06 -12.90 5.74
CA ILE A 159 5.84 -12.08 6.93
C ILE A 159 4.35 -12.05 7.24
N ALA A 160 3.96 -12.55 8.41
CA ALA A 160 2.63 -12.31 8.96
C ALA A 160 2.62 -10.97 9.69
N TYR A 161 1.55 -10.20 9.59
CA TYR A 161 1.50 -8.88 10.19
C TYR A 161 0.12 -8.47 10.71
N ILE A 162 0.16 -7.52 11.62
CA ILE A 162 -0.98 -6.71 12.03
C ILE A 162 -0.68 -5.28 11.55
N SER A 163 -1.64 -4.64 10.94
CA SER A 163 -1.51 -3.24 10.51
C SER A 163 -2.73 -2.42 10.89
N TYR A 164 -2.52 -1.13 11.01
CA TYR A 164 -3.57 -0.11 11.07
C TYR A 164 -3.44 0.77 9.84
N GLN A 165 -4.55 1.04 9.20
CA GLN A 165 -4.60 1.94 8.04
C GLN A 165 -5.72 2.94 8.21
N ASN A 166 -5.46 4.18 7.77
CA ASN A 166 -6.44 5.25 7.71
C ASN A 166 -6.26 5.99 6.39
N VAL A 167 -7.28 5.92 5.52
CA VAL A 167 -7.34 6.62 4.23
C VAL A 167 -8.57 7.50 4.24
N ARG A 168 -8.38 8.79 4.02
CA ARG A 168 -9.45 9.77 3.99
C ARG A 168 -9.35 10.65 2.76
N VAL A 169 -10.51 11.02 2.26
CA VAL A 169 -10.66 11.92 1.11
C VAL A 169 -11.62 13.03 1.50
N ASN A 170 -11.22 14.27 1.28
CA ASN A 170 -12.10 15.42 1.35
C ASN A 170 -12.66 15.67 -0.05
N PHE A 171 -13.96 15.91 -0.13
CA PHE A 171 -14.69 16.17 -1.38
C PHE A 171 -15.24 17.57 -1.42
N SER A 172 -15.10 18.24 -2.56
CA SER A 172 -15.47 19.65 -2.76
C SER A 172 -16.95 19.95 -2.51
N PHE A 173 -17.83 18.95 -2.70
CA PHE A 173 -19.28 19.13 -2.58
C PHE A 173 -19.86 18.71 -1.22
N TYR A 174 -19.03 18.16 -0.33
CA TYR A 174 -19.44 17.72 0.99
C TYR A 174 -18.59 18.40 2.06
N GLU A 175 -19.22 19.06 3.02
CA GLU A 175 -18.50 19.68 4.16
C GLU A 175 -17.78 18.68 5.06
N ASN A 176 -17.94 17.38 4.83
CA ASN A 176 -17.38 16.33 5.69
C ASN A 176 -16.36 15.44 4.95
N GLU A 177 -15.23 15.24 5.60
CA GLU A 177 -14.21 14.27 5.23
C GLU A 177 -14.80 12.85 5.17
N GLN A 178 -14.62 12.15 4.06
CA GLN A 178 -15.03 10.74 3.92
C GLN A 178 -13.87 9.80 4.21
N THR A 179 -14.11 8.88 5.11
CA THR A 179 -13.18 7.79 5.42
C THR A 179 -13.39 6.64 4.44
N ILE A 180 -12.40 6.40 3.58
CA ILE A 180 -12.40 5.28 2.63
C ILE A 180 -12.06 3.98 3.37
N GLN A 181 -11.06 4.02 4.25
CA GLN A 181 -10.64 2.89 5.07
C GLN A 181 -10.12 3.39 6.41
N ARG A 182 -10.56 2.75 7.49
CA ARG A 182 -10.04 2.99 8.83
C ARG A 182 -10.16 1.73 9.66
N GLY A 183 -9.04 1.22 10.14
CA GLY A 183 -9.05 0.08 11.05
C GLY A 183 -7.83 -0.80 11.00
N GLY A 184 -7.87 -1.81 11.85
CA GLY A 184 -6.88 -2.87 11.92
C GLY A 184 -7.09 -3.91 10.83
N GLN A 185 -6.00 -4.46 10.34
CA GLN A 185 -5.96 -5.54 9.35
C GLN A 185 -4.96 -6.60 9.81
N LEU A 186 -5.26 -7.85 9.52
CA LEU A 186 -4.32 -8.95 9.57
C LEU A 186 -3.87 -9.27 8.15
N GLY A 187 -2.62 -9.61 7.96
CA GLY A 187 -2.15 -9.89 6.62
C GLY A 187 -0.91 -10.77 6.54
N LEU A 188 -0.62 -11.13 5.30
CA LEU A 188 0.52 -11.92 4.90
C LEU A 188 1.21 -11.27 3.71
N GLU A 189 2.51 -11.05 3.81
CA GLU A 189 3.37 -10.63 2.71
C GLU A 189 4.26 -11.78 2.30
N LEU A 190 4.23 -12.11 1.02
CA LEU A 190 5.10 -13.11 0.38
C LEU A 190 6.15 -12.38 -0.46
N ARG A 191 7.41 -12.84 -0.39
CA ARG A 191 8.56 -12.32 -1.16
C ARG A 191 9.12 -13.41 -2.05
N PHE A 192 9.44 -13.08 -3.30
CA PHE A 192 9.95 -14.04 -4.28
C PHE A 192 10.73 -13.36 -5.40
#